data_81875b2c9308ac89e3770d00867fd099
#
_entry.id   81875b2c9308ac89e3770d00867fd099
#
_cell.length_a   1.000
_cell.length_b   1.000
_cell.length_c   1.000
_cell.angle_alpha   90.00
_cell.angle_beta   90.00
_cell.angle_gamma   90.00
#
_symmetry.space_group_name_H-M   'P 1'
#
loop_
_entity.id
_entity.type
_entity.pdbx_description
1 polymer ?
#
loop_
_entity_poly.entity_id
_entity_poly.type
_entity_poly.pdbx_seq_one_letter_code
_entity_poly.pdbx_strand_id
1 'polypeptide(L)'
;MTPMRSITKALALLALATIACATGCAKAPKYGVEMVSALPGPKAQVWAVAPAINLSGQREVDPLLQSDVLYHKLQEVRGLTVIPVDRVIQVYAALKIEQVQSPTQAAVVCDALGADALVVPTVTAYDPYDPPKWGGSLQMFRAGRAGGPPPVDVRDLIRSAAPDPNAMPAAPTEAGFVQAVGMFDAANGTVREALLGYARGRHDPTGPIGSREYLLSMDRYVGFAYHTLVGDLLRAEARAQQQRGVATADARAKAAP
;
A
#
# COMPACT_ATOMS: atom_id res chain seq x y z
N MET A 1 23.29 2.37 -67.84
CA MET A 1 23.79 2.49 -66.45
C MET A 1 22.63 2.78 -65.47
N THR A 2 21.68 1.88 -65.24
CA THR A 2 20.53 2.15 -64.36
C THR A 2 19.91 0.93 -63.62
N PRO A 3 20.61 -0.18 -63.29
CA PRO A 3 20.00 -1.19 -62.41
C PRO A 3 20.38 -1.05 -60.92
N MET A 4 21.42 -0.31 -60.54
CA MET A 4 21.95 -0.28 -59.18
C MET A 4 21.09 0.52 -58.16
N ARG A 5 20.35 1.53 -58.63
CA ARG A 5 19.46 2.36 -57.78
C ARG A 5 18.15 1.65 -57.35
N SER A 6 17.73 0.64 -58.09
CA SER A 6 16.52 -0.13 -57.77
C SER A 6 16.78 -1.16 -56.65
N ILE A 7 17.95 -1.76 -56.63
CA ILE A 7 18.34 -2.79 -55.64
C ILE A 7 18.54 -2.16 -54.27
N THR A 8 19.11 -0.96 -54.17
CA THR A 8 19.30 -0.25 -52.90
C THR A 8 17.97 0.19 -52.29
N LYS A 9 16.98 0.58 -53.09
CA LYS A 9 15.61 0.90 -52.59
C LYS A 9 14.88 -0.33 -52.13
N ALA A 10 15.01 -1.44 -52.79
CA ALA A 10 14.39 -2.72 -52.37
C ALA A 10 15.00 -3.24 -51.06
N LEU A 11 16.32 -3.13 -50.88
CA LEU A 11 17.01 -3.50 -49.63
C LEU A 11 16.59 -2.58 -48.46
N ALA A 12 16.46 -1.27 -48.69
CA ALA A 12 16.04 -0.32 -47.67
C ALA A 12 14.59 -0.56 -47.23
N LEU A 13 13.68 -0.89 -48.18
CA LEU A 13 12.30 -1.27 -47.87
C LEU A 13 12.19 -2.59 -47.09
N LEU A 14 13.05 -3.57 -47.43
CA LEU A 14 13.10 -4.86 -46.71
C LEU A 14 13.64 -4.68 -45.28
N ALA A 15 14.65 -3.82 -45.08
CA ALA A 15 15.19 -3.49 -43.76
C ALA A 15 14.17 -2.72 -42.90
N LEU A 16 13.36 -1.82 -43.48
CA LEU A 16 12.33 -1.09 -42.79
C LEU A 16 11.15 -2.02 -42.36
N ALA A 17 10.80 -2.99 -43.19
CA ALA A 17 9.76 -3.99 -42.87
C ALA A 17 10.19 -4.94 -41.75
N THR A 18 11.49 -5.31 -41.65
CA THR A 18 11.97 -6.15 -40.55
C THR A 18 12.03 -5.41 -39.20
N ILE A 19 12.28 -4.11 -39.20
CA ILE A 19 12.23 -3.28 -37.99
C ILE A 19 10.78 -3.11 -37.47
N ALA A 20 9.79 -3.02 -38.36
CA ALA A 20 8.38 -2.90 -37.96
C ALA A 20 7.84 -4.20 -37.34
N CYS A 21 8.37 -5.37 -37.67
CA CYS A 21 7.97 -6.65 -37.05
C CYS A 21 8.64 -6.91 -35.68
N ALA A 22 9.67 -6.15 -35.32
CA ALA A 22 10.34 -6.26 -34.01
C ALA A 22 9.61 -5.49 -32.88
N THR A 23 8.61 -4.65 -33.19
CA THR A 23 7.77 -3.98 -32.19
C THR A 23 6.73 -4.95 -31.64
N GLY A 24 7.20 -5.84 -30.80
CA GLY A 24 6.55 -6.25 -29.61
C GLY A 24 5.30 -7.08 -29.69
N CYS A 25 5.46 -8.36 -29.56
CA CYS A 25 4.54 -9.09 -28.70
C CYS A 25 4.77 -8.59 -27.26
N ALA A 26 4.06 -7.54 -26.83
CA ALA A 26 3.83 -7.30 -25.41
C ALA A 26 3.23 -8.60 -24.89
N LYS A 27 3.99 -9.38 -24.09
CA LYS A 27 3.47 -10.57 -23.43
C LYS A 27 2.20 -10.12 -22.70
N ALA A 28 1.06 -10.72 -23.07
CA ALA A 28 -0.15 -10.55 -22.29
C ALA A 28 0.18 -10.82 -20.82
N PRO A 29 -0.28 -9.99 -19.89
CA PRO A 29 -0.05 -10.21 -18.48
C PRO A 29 -0.51 -11.62 -18.14
N LYS A 30 0.34 -12.41 -17.48
CA LYS A 30 -0.04 -13.74 -17.04
C LYS A 30 -1.21 -13.60 -16.09
N TYR A 31 -2.27 -14.37 -16.31
CA TYR A 31 -3.34 -14.49 -15.32
C TYR A 31 -2.75 -15.00 -14.01
N GLY A 32 -2.98 -14.28 -12.91
CA GLY A 32 -2.48 -14.64 -11.59
C GLY A 32 -2.03 -13.44 -10.77
N VAL A 33 -1.58 -13.73 -9.56
CA VAL A 33 -1.07 -12.71 -8.63
C VAL A 33 0.27 -12.20 -9.14
N GLU A 34 0.33 -10.95 -9.55
CA GLU A 34 1.57 -10.26 -9.83
C GLU A 34 2.14 -9.70 -8.52
N MET A 35 3.36 -10.09 -8.19
CA MET A 35 4.06 -9.55 -7.02
C MET A 35 4.38 -8.08 -7.28
N VAL A 36 3.63 -7.22 -6.62
CA VAL A 36 3.49 -5.81 -6.99
C VAL A 36 4.65 -4.95 -6.57
N SER A 37 5.30 -5.29 -5.45
CA SER A 37 6.33 -4.45 -4.86
C SER A 37 7.31 -5.31 -4.06
N ALA A 38 8.51 -4.79 -3.87
CA ALA A 38 9.43 -5.31 -2.88
C ALA A 38 9.43 -4.38 -1.67
N LEU A 39 9.58 -4.96 -0.49
CA LEU A 39 9.78 -4.20 0.73
C LEU A 39 11.03 -3.31 0.58
N PRO A 40 10.98 -2.02 0.97
CA PRO A 40 12.16 -1.19 0.99
C PRO A 40 13.20 -1.74 1.98
N GLY A 41 14.43 -1.92 1.49
CA GLY A 41 15.56 -2.41 2.30
C GLY A 41 15.87 -3.90 2.12
N PRO A 42 17.04 -4.35 2.62
CA PRO A 42 17.57 -5.68 2.35
C PRO A 42 17.02 -6.78 3.26
N LYS A 43 16.32 -6.44 4.35
CA LYS A 43 15.84 -7.40 5.35
C LYS A 43 14.36 -7.72 5.13
N ALA A 44 14.03 -9.01 5.15
CA ALA A 44 12.66 -9.44 5.30
C ALA A 44 12.09 -8.92 6.64
N GLN A 45 10.82 -8.56 6.64
CA GLN A 45 10.11 -8.04 7.81
C GLN A 45 8.85 -8.84 8.08
N VAL A 46 8.41 -8.79 9.33
CA VAL A 46 7.15 -9.40 9.78
C VAL A 46 6.20 -8.27 10.15
N TRP A 47 5.10 -8.12 9.41
CA TRP A 47 4.06 -7.13 9.70
C TRP A 47 2.79 -7.82 10.19
N ALA A 48 2.09 -7.20 11.13
CA ALA A 48 0.80 -7.66 11.61
C ALA A 48 -0.31 -6.76 11.09
N VAL A 49 -1.48 -7.33 10.80
CA VAL A 49 -2.66 -6.59 10.37
C VAL A 49 -3.65 -6.50 11.52
N ALA A 50 -3.94 -5.28 11.97
CA ALA A 50 -4.96 -5.02 12.99
C ALA A 50 -6.38 -5.12 12.41
N PRO A 51 -7.40 -5.35 13.26
CA PRO A 51 -8.80 -5.16 12.86
C PRO A 51 -9.02 -3.76 12.30
N ALA A 52 -9.77 -3.65 11.20
CA ALA A 52 -10.06 -2.38 10.57
C ALA A 52 -10.96 -1.50 11.45
N ILE A 53 -10.72 -0.20 11.39
CA ILE A 53 -11.55 0.80 12.08
C ILE A 53 -12.59 1.30 11.07
N ASN A 54 -13.87 1.09 11.36
CA ASN A 54 -14.94 1.60 10.52
C ASN A 54 -15.39 2.99 10.99
N LEU A 55 -15.01 4.01 10.23
CA LEU A 55 -15.43 5.41 10.40
C LEU A 55 -16.31 5.88 9.24
N SER A 56 -16.76 4.99 8.35
CA SER A 56 -17.60 5.34 7.19
C SER A 56 -19.04 5.64 7.56
N GLY A 57 -19.49 5.25 8.76
CA GLY A 57 -20.88 5.30 9.17
C GLY A 57 -21.77 4.21 8.53
N GLN A 58 -21.24 3.39 7.63
CA GLN A 58 -21.96 2.29 6.99
C GLN A 58 -21.84 1.01 7.82
N ARG A 59 -22.97 0.36 8.11
CA ARG A 59 -23.01 -0.87 8.91
C ARG A 59 -22.57 -2.10 8.11
N GLU A 60 -22.63 -2.02 6.79
CA GLU A 60 -22.25 -3.08 5.86
C GLU A 60 -20.73 -3.31 5.80
N VAL A 61 -19.95 -2.38 6.32
CA VAL A 61 -18.49 -2.53 6.41
C VAL A 61 -18.16 -3.51 7.53
N ASP A 62 -17.75 -4.72 7.16
CA ASP A 62 -17.18 -5.69 8.08
C ASP A 62 -15.70 -5.40 8.33
N PRO A 63 -15.30 -5.01 9.56
CA PRO A 63 -13.91 -4.71 9.88
C PRO A 63 -12.95 -5.88 9.66
N LEU A 64 -13.40 -7.11 9.90
CA LEU A 64 -12.54 -8.30 9.76
C LEU A 64 -12.32 -8.62 8.29
N LEU A 65 -13.37 -8.56 7.47
CA LEU A 65 -13.27 -8.74 6.02
C LEU A 65 -12.32 -7.69 5.40
N GLN A 66 -12.42 -6.43 5.83
CA GLN A 66 -11.50 -5.36 5.38
C GLN A 66 -10.04 -5.71 5.72
N SER A 67 -9.78 -6.22 6.92
CA SER A 67 -8.45 -6.62 7.35
C SER A 67 -7.93 -7.84 6.60
N ASP A 68 -8.78 -8.80 6.27
CA ASP A 68 -8.43 -9.97 5.48
C ASP A 68 -8.05 -9.59 4.05
N VAL A 69 -8.81 -8.69 3.42
CA VAL A 69 -8.46 -8.17 2.09
C VAL A 69 -7.09 -7.48 2.13
N LEU A 70 -6.83 -6.65 3.15
CA LEU A 70 -5.52 -6.02 3.33
C LEU A 70 -4.41 -7.07 3.55
N TYR A 71 -4.66 -8.08 4.40
CA TYR A 71 -3.73 -9.18 4.65
C TYR A 71 -3.29 -9.85 3.33
N HIS A 72 -4.25 -10.19 2.47
CA HIS A 72 -3.95 -10.77 1.17
C HIS A 72 -3.14 -9.82 0.27
N LYS A 73 -3.40 -8.50 0.31
CA LYS A 73 -2.63 -7.53 -0.48
C LYS A 73 -1.21 -7.34 0.04
N LEU A 74 -0.98 -7.42 1.33
CA LEU A 74 0.36 -7.38 1.91
C LEU A 74 1.16 -8.65 1.60
N GLN A 75 0.52 -9.82 1.47
CA GLN A 75 1.18 -11.05 1.04
C GLN A 75 1.71 -10.98 -0.41
N GLU A 76 1.18 -10.09 -1.25
CA GLU A 76 1.69 -9.84 -2.59
C GLU A 76 3.05 -9.08 -2.58
N VAL A 77 3.53 -8.61 -1.41
CA VAL A 77 4.78 -7.86 -1.26
C VAL A 77 5.94 -8.79 -0.98
N ARG A 78 6.95 -8.76 -1.85
CA ARG A 78 8.16 -9.57 -1.67
C ARG A 78 8.97 -9.13 -0.46
N GLY A 79 9.42 -10.10 0.33
CA GLY A 79 10.23 -9.85 1.54
C GLY A 79 9.39 -9.53 2.78
N LEU A 80 8.06 -9.63 2.68
CA LEU A 80 7.15 -9.42 3.78
C LEU A 80 6.51 -10.75 4.22
N THR A 81 6.57 -11.03 5.52
CA THR A 81 5.76 -12.05 6.18
C THR A 81 4.63 -11.34 6.90
N VAL A 82 3.39 -11.79 6.73
CA VAL A 82 2.23 -11.11 7.29
C VAL A 82 1.56 -11.99 8.35
N ILE A 83 1.32 -11.42 9.54
CA ILE A 83 0.54 -12.03 10.61
C ILE A 83 -0.93 -11.64 10.40
N PRO A 84 -1.83 -12.64 10.32
CA PRO A 84 -3.25 -12.40 10.07
C PRO A 84 -3.95 -11.76 11.26
N VAL A 85 -5.10 -11.13 10.99
CA VAL A 85 -5.90 -10.37 11.95
C VAL A 85 -6.30 -11.20 13.18
N ASP A 86 -6.60 -12.48 13.03
CA ASP A 86 -7.00 -13.37 14.14
C ASP A 86 -5.96 -13.45 15.24
N ARG A 87 -4.66 -13.45 14.86
CA ARG A 87 -3.58 -13.47 15.85
C ARG A 87 -3.48 -12.14 16.59
N VAL A 88 -3.74 -11.03 15.91
CA VAL A 88 -3.77 -9.70 16.53
C VAL A 88 -4.93 -9.59 17.52
N ILE A 89 -6.13 -10.09 17.17
CA ILE A 89 -7.30 -10.13 18.05
C ILE A 89 -7.00 -10.92 19.33
N GLN A 90 -6.32 -12.06 19.23
CA GLN A 90 -5.91 -12.84 20.41
C GLN A 90 -5.01 -12.04 21.35
N VAL A 91 -4.05 -11.28 20.79
CA VAL A 91 -3.19 -10.39 21.57
C VAL A 91 -3.97 -9.23 22.17
N TYR A 92 -4.89 -8.64 21.41
CA TYR A 92 -5.78 -7.57 21.91
C TYR A 92 -6.59 -8.06 23.11
N ALA A 93 -7.18 -9.27 23.03
CA ALA A 93 -7.93 -9.86 24.13
C ALA A 93 -7.05 -10.10 25.37
N ALA A 94 -5.83 -10.64 25.18
CA ALA A 94 -4.87 -10.88 26.26
C ALA A 94 -4.40 -9.60 26.96
N LEU A 95 -4.22 -8.51 26.19
CA LEU A 95 -3.79 -7.21 26.68
C LEU A 95 -4.96 -6.32 27.12
N LYS A 96 -6.21 -6.78 26.95
CA LYS A 96 -7.44 -6.00 27.21
C LYS A 96 -7.48 -4.67 26.41
N ILE A 97 -7.05 -4.74 25.16
CA ILE A 97 -7.07 -3.64 24.21
C ILE A 97 -8.24 -3.89 23.24
N GLU A 98 -9.14 -2.94 23.07
CA GLU A 98 -10.19 -3.01 22.04
C GLU A 98 -9.68 -2.52 20.70
N GLN A 99 -8.88 -1.46 20.72
CA GLN A 99 -8.30 -0.82 19.56
C GLN A 99 -7.00 -0.12 19.94
N VAL A 100 -6.00 -0.14 19.07
CA VAL A 100 -4.76 0.64 19.27
C VAL A 100 -5.05 2.13 19.13
N GLN A 101 -4.76 2.87 20.20
CA GLN A 101 -4.99 4.31 20.28
C GLN A 101 -3.70 5.14 20.33
N SER A 102 -2.54 4.48 20.46
CA SER A 102 -1.25 5.17 20.55
C SER A 102 -0.11 4.34 19.95
N PRO A 103 0.97 5.00 19.51
CA PRO A 103 2.18 4.31 19.06
C PRO A 103 2.78 3.38 20.12
N THR A 104 2.67 3.74 21.40
CA THR A 104 3.15 2.91 22.51
C THR A 104 2.36 1.61 22.64
N GLN A 105 1.02 1.66 22.50
CA GLN A 105 0.20 0.46 22.48
C GLN A 105 0.52 -0.41 21.27
N ALA A 106 0.72 0.20 20.10
CA ALA A 106 1.13 -0.52 18.89
C ALA A 106 2.47 -1.25 19.09
N ALA A 107 3.44 -0.62 19.74
CA ALA A 107 4.72 -1.24 20.04
C ALA A 107 4.57 -2.46 20.95
N VAL A 108 3.74 -2.38 22.01
CA VAL A 108 3.45 -3.51 22.90
C VAL A 108 2.80 -4.68 22.12
N VAL A 109 1.88 -4.39 21.21
CA VAL A 109 1.25 -5.41 20.36
C VAL A 109 2.28 -6.03 19.41
N CYS A 110 3.14 -5.24 18.79
CA CYS A 110 4.24 -5.73 17.95
C CYS A 110 5.17 -6.67 18.72
N ASP A 111 5.57 -6.28 19.94
CA ASP A 111 6.47 -7.10 20.77
C ASP A 111 5.82 -8.42 21.16
N ALA A 112 4.53 -8.42 21.54
CA ALA A 112 3.78 -9.62 21.86
C ALA A 112 3.63 -10.59 20.67
N LEU A 113 3.57 -10.04 19.45
CA LEU A 113 3.46 -10.81 18.19
C LEU A 113 4.83 -11.20 17.60
N GLY A 114 5.93 -10.60 18.05
CA GLY A 114 7.22 -10.68 17.38
C GLY A 114 7.24 -9.98 16.01
N ALA A 115 6.36 -9.02 15.80
CA ALA A 115 6.22 -8.27 14.54
C ALA A 115 7.16 -7.05 14.50
N ASP A 116 7.64 -6.68 13.31
CA ASP A 116 8.42 -5.47 13.08
C ASP A 116 7.55 -4.22 12.91
N ALA A 117 6.30 -4.42 12.49
CA ALA A 117 5.31 -3.34 12.38
C ALA A 117 3.88 -3.87 12.53
N LEU A 118 2.97 -2.98 12.97
CA LEU A 118 1.53 -3.17 12.98
C LEU A 118 0.88 -2.21 11.97
N VAL A 119 0.09 -2.74 11.06
CA VAL A 119 -0.69 -1.96 10.10
C VAL A 119 -2.13 -1.91 10.55
N VAL A 120 -2.64 -0.70 10.74
CA VAL A 120 -4.02 -0.43 11.17
C VAL A 120 -4.78 0.19 10.00
N PRO A 121 -5.71 -0.55 9.38
CA PRO A 121 -6.57 -0.01 8.33
C PRO A 121 -7.74 0.78 8.94
N THR A 122 -8.13 1.87 8.29
CA THR A 122 -9.31 2.67 8.64
C THR A 122 -10.14 2.89 7.38
N VAL A 123 -11.44 2.63 7.44
CA VAL A 123 -12.40 2.89 6.36
C VAL A 123 -13.18 4.15 6.69
N THR A 124 -13.11 5.17 5.82
CA THR A 124 -13.76 6.48 6.02
C THR A 124 -14.92 6.76 5.07
N ALA A 125 -14.98 6.02 3.95
CA ALA A 125 -16.09 6.08 3.01
C ALA A 125 -16.33 4.69 2.41
N TYR A 126 -17.59 4.34 2.24
CA TYR A 126 -17.99 3.06 1.66
C TYR A 126 -19.35 3.22 0.98
N ASP A 127 -19.39 3.00 -0.32
CA ASP A 127 -20.62 2.96 -1.11
C ASP A 127 -20.48 1.81 -2.12
N PRO A 128 -21.24 0.72 -1.96
CA PRO A 128 -21.13 -0.46 -2.81
C PRO A 128 -21.89 -0.34 -4.13
N TYR A 129 -22.68 0.72 -4.32
CA TYR A 129 -23.50 0.90 -5.52
C TYR A 129 -22.66 1.41 -6.70
N ASP A 130 -23.08 1.08 -7.92
CA ASP A 130 -22.39 1.51 -9.15
C ASP A 130 -22.66 3.00 -9.45
N PRO A 131 -21.63 3.86 -9.55
CA PRO A 131 -20.21 3.58 -9.45
C PRO A 131 -19.74 3.45 -7.98
N PRO A 132 -19.00 2.36 -7.62
CA PRO A 132 -18.59 2.12 -6.24
C PRO A 132 -17.60 3.18 -5.74
N LYS A 133 -17.66 3.42 -4.42
CA LYS A 133 -16.76 4.34 -3.74
C LYS A 133 -16.21 3.70 -2.47
N TRP A 134 -14.90 3.85 -2.27
CA TRP A 134 -14.22 3.45 -1.06
C TRP A 134 -13.17 4.49 -0.68
N GLY A 135 -13.09 4.83 0.61
CA GLY A 135 -12.08 5.71 1.15
C GLY A 135 -11.51 5.17 2.43
N GLY A 136 -10.23 5.39 2.66
CA GLY A 136 -9.61 4.93 3.88
C GLY A 136 -8.14 5.28 3.99
N SER A 137 -7.53 4.77 5.06
CA SER A 137 -6.10 4.96 5.31
C SER A 137 -5.47 3.70 5.87
N LEU A 138 -4.16 3.59 5.69
CA LEU A 138 -3.29 2.62 6.36
C LEU A 138 -2.32 3.38 7.24
N GLN A 139 -2.30 3.07 8.54
CA GLN A 139 -1.30 3.56 9.47
C GLN A 139 -0.38 2.41 9.86
N MET A 140 0.93 2.58 9.67
CA MET A 140 1.93 1.58 10.02
C MET A 140 2.74 2.06 11.20
N PHE A 141 2.64 1.38 12.32
CA PHE A 141 3.41 1.59 13.54
C PHE A 141 4.56 0.59 13.59
N ARG A 142 5.77 1.07 13.84
CA ARG A 142 6.94 0.20 13.99
C ARG A 142 7.09 -0.30 15.41
N ALA A 143 7.57 -1.53 15.56
CA ALA A 143 8.02 -2.03 16.86
C ALA A 143 9.17 -1.14 17.37
N GLY A 144 9.11 -0.77 18.65
CA GLY A 144 10.12 0.07 19.31
C GLY A 144 11.44 -0.63 19.60
N ARG A 145 11.86 -1.63 18.78
CA ARG A 145 13.10 -2.37 18.99
C ARG A 145 14.31 -1.44 18.94
N ALA A 146 15.04 -1.41 20.05
CA ALA A 146 16.28 -0.72 20.40
C ALA A 146 16.94 0.10 19.27
N GLY A 147 16.71 1.43 19.26
CA GLY A 147 17.31 2.39 18.32
C GLY A 147 16.34 3.45 17.81
N GLY A 148 15.06 3.37 18.15
CA GLY A 148 14.10 4.45 17.92
C GLY A 148 14.27 5.58 18.95
N PRO A 149 13.80 6.81 18.63
CA PRO A 149 13.76 7.89 19.63
C PRO A 149 12.97 7.39 20.84
N PRO A 150 13.32 7.89 22.06
CA PRO A 150 12.62 7.51 23.28
C PRO A 150 11.11 7.73 23.11
N PRO A 151 10.26 6.91 23.78
CA PRO A 151 8.82 7.08 23.69
C PRO A 151 8.45 8.53 24.01
N VAL A 152 7.92 9.23 23.01
CA VAL A 152 7.48 10.62 23.20
C VAL A 152 6.31 10.58 24.16
N ASP A 153 6.42 11.29 25.28
CA ASP A 153 5.31 11.39 26.24
C ASP A 153 4.09 12.00 25.53
N VAL A 154 3.03 11.21 25.39
CA VAL A 154 1.78 11.62 24.73
C VAL A 154 1.21 12.89 25.38
N ARG A 155 1.49 13.13 26.67
CA ARG A 155 1.10 14.36 27.37
C ARG A 155 1.81 15.60 26.86
N ASP A 156 3.06 15.47 26.42
CA ASP A 156 3.83 16.59 25.85
C ASP A 156 3.40 16.87 24.41
N LEU A 157 3.03 15.83 23.64
CA LEU A 157 2.42 16.00 22.31
C LEU A 157 1.06 16.70 22.37
N ILE A 158 0.19 16.34 23.32
CA ILE A 158 -1.10 16.98 23.52
C ILE A 158 -0.94 18.43 23.99
N ARG A 159 0.09 18.71 24.78
CA ARG A 159 0.36 20.06 25.32
C ARG A 159 0.97 20.99 24.26
N SER A 160 1.69 20.46 23.28
CA SER A 160 2.29 21.22 22.17
C SER A 160 1.40 21.36 20.93
N ALA A 161 0.31 20.58 20.84
CA ALA A 161 -0.65 20.67 19.76
C ALA A 161 -1.68 21.77 20.02
N ALA A 162 -1.34 23.02 19.74
CA ALA A 162 -2.33 24.07 19.55
C ALA A 162 -3.14 23.72 18.27
N PRO A 163 -4.48 23.73 18.29
CA PRO A 163 -5.29 23.41 17.12
C PRO A 163 -5.22 24.58 16.13
N ASP A 164 -4.41 24.45 15.10
CA ASP A 164 -4.51 25.28 13.91
C ASP A 164 -5.46 24.58 12.93
N PRO A 165 -6.70 25.08 12.70
CA PRO A 165 -7.68 24.45 11.83
C PRO A 165 -7.29 24.45 10.34
N ASN A 166 -6.20 25.13 9.96
CA ASN A 166 -5.69 25.21 8.59
C ASN A 166 -4.35 24.48 8.39
N ALA A 167 -3.80 23.86 9.43
CA ALA A 167 -2.62 23.03 9.25
C ALA A 167 -3.01 21.75 8.53
N MET A 168 -2.66 21.66 7.24
CA MET A 168 -2.54 20.36 6.58
C MET A 168 -1.63 19.49 7.46
N PRO A 169 -2.03 18.26 7.80
CA PRO A 169 -1.21 17.41 8.65
C PRO A 169 0.17 17.25 7.98
N ALA A 170 1.17 17.88 8.57
CA ALA A 170 2.55 17.65 8.23
C ALA A 170 2.78 16.13 8.30
N ALA A 171 3.41 15.57 7.30
CA ALA A 171 3.73 14.16 7.27
C ALA A 171 4.40 13.80 8.60
N PRO A 172 3.84 12.87 9.39
CA PRO A 172 4.30 12.63 10.76
C PRO A 172 5.60 11.85 10.76
N THR A 173 6.69 12.52 10.47
CA THR A 173 8.04 11.95 10.52
C THR A 173 8.53 11.80 11.97
N GLU A 174 7.90 12.49 12.91
CA GLU A 174 8.26 12.45 14.34
C GLU A 174 7.32 11.58 15.19
N ALA A 175 6.14 11.21 14.68
CA ALA A 175 5.12 10.49 15.45
C ALA A 175 5.31 8.96 15.52
N GLY A 176 6.39 8.40 14.98
CA GLY A 176 6.66 6.96 15.05
C GLY A 176 5.77 6.07 14.16
N PHE A 177 4.99 6.64 13.24
CA PHE A 177 4.20 5.89 12.27
C PHE A 177 4.31 6.47 10.85
N VAL A 178 4.02 5.64 9.86
CA VAL A 178 3.91 6.01 8.44
C VAL A 178 2.46 5.81 8.01
N GLN A 179 1.95 6.71 7.16
CA GLN A 179 0.56 6.68 6.72
C GLN A 179 0.43 6.78 5.19
N ALA A 180 -0.56 6.05 4.67
CA ALA A 180 -1.10 6.24 3.32
C ALA A 180 -2.61 6.49 3.42
N VAL A 181 -3.13 7.44 2.64
CA VAL A 181 -4.55 7.81 2.62
C VAL A 181 -5.02 7.85 1.18
N GLY A 182 -6.23 7.35 0.91
CA GLY A 182 -6.79 7.40 -0.43
C GLY A 182 -8.32 7.45 -0.44
N MET A 183 -8.84 8.11 -1.48
CA MET A 183 -10.26 8.11 -1.82
C MET A 183 -10.39 7.57 -3.24
N PHE A 184 -11.08 6.47 -3.39
CA PHE A 184 -11.31 5.79 -4.65
C PHE A 184 -12.81 5.92 -4.99
N ASP A 185 -13.12 6.77 -5.96
CA ASP A 185 -14.47 7.00 -6.46
C ASP A 185 -14.48 6.58 -7.94
N ALA A 186 -15.19 5.50 -8.27
CA ALA A 186 -15.23 4.98 -9.64
C ALA A 186 -16.01 5.88 -10.62
N ALA A 187 -16.70 6.93 -10.13
CA ALA A 187 -17.22 8.01 -10.97
C ALA A 187 -16.06 8.83 -11.59
N ASN A 188 -14.91 8.89 -10.92
CA ASN A 188 -13.72 9.57 -11.44
C ASN A 188 -13.04 8.71 -12.53
N GLY A 189 -12.84 9.30 -13.72
CA GLY A 189 -12.23 8.62 -14.86
C GLY A 189 -10.83 8.07 -14.59
N THR A 190 -9.99 8.81 -13.87
CA THR A 190 -8.63 8.38 -13.51
C THR A 190 -8.64 7.16 -12.59
N VAL A 191 -9.53 7.15 -11.59
CA VAL A 191 -9.70 5.99 -10.69
C VAL A 191 -10.21 4.78 -11.47
N ARG A 192 -11.19 4.98 -12.36
CA ARG A 192 -11.72 3.91 -13.21
C ARG A 192 -10.66 3.33 -14.15
N GLU A 193 -9.83 4.16 -14.75
CA GLU A 193 -8.73 3.71 -15.61
C GLU A 193 -7.69 2.89 -14.80
N ALA A 194 -7.31 3.36 -13.62
CA ALA A 194 -6.41 2.65 -12.72
C ALA A 194 -7.00 1.29 -12.29
N LEU A 195 -8.30 1.24 -11.96
CA LEU A 195 -9.02 0.02 -11.62
C LEU A 195 -9.00 -0.98 -12.78
N LEU A 196 -9.33 -0.55 -13.99
CA LEU A 196 -9.30 -1.41 -15.17
C LEU A 196 -7.88 -1.87 -15.50
N GLY A 197 -6.88 -1.04 -15.26
CA GLY A 197 -5.46 -1.41 -15.34
C GLY A 197 -5.09 -2.51 -14.35
N TYR A 198 -5.52 -2.37 -13.10
CA TYR A 198 -5.34 -3.37 -12.04
C TYR A 198 -6.07 -4.68 -12.35
N ALA A 199 -7.28 -4.61 -12.90
CA ALA A 199 -8.08 -5.77 -13.26
C ALA A 199 -7.48 -6.60 -14.40
N ARG A 200 -6.63 -6.00 -15.26
CA ARG A 200 -5.98 -6.74 -16.36
C ARG A 200 -5.12 -7.86 -15.80
N GLY A 201 -5.34 -9.08 -16.30
CA GLY A 201 -4.65 -10.29 -15.85
C GLY A 201 -5.11 -10.84 -14.50
N ARG A 202 -6.05 -10.17 -13.82
CA ARG A 202 -6.63 -10.62 -12.55
C ARG A 202 -8.08 -11.08 -12.68
N HIS A 203 -8.83 -10.55 -13.67
CA HIS A 203 -10.19 -11.02 -13.96
C HIS A 203 -10.16 -12.39 -14.63
N ASP A 204 -11.25 -13.15 -14.48
CA ASP A 204 -11.43 -14.39 -15.23
C ASP A 204 -11.60 -14.08 -16.73
N PRO A 205 -10.66 -14.51 -17.61
CA PRO A 205 -10.75 -14.24 -19.04
C PRO A 205 -11.90 -14.95 -19.71
N THR A 206 -12.46 -15.99 -19.07
CA THR A 206 -13.63 -16.74 -19.57
C THR A 206 -14.95 -16.22 -19.01
N GLY A 207 -14.87 -15.34 -18.02
CA GLY A 207 -16.03 -14.75 -17.38
C GLY A 207 -16.79 -13.80 -18.32
N PRO A 208 -18.14 -13.80 -18.28
CA PRO A 208 -18.96 -13.00 -19.20
C PRO A 208 -18.84 -11.49 -19.01
N ILE A 209 -18.38 -11.04 -17.85
CA ILE A 209 -18.30 -9.63 -17.48
C ILE A 209 -16.88 -9.06 -17.64
N GLY A 210 -15.86 -9.93 -17.67
CA GLY A 210 -14.47 -9.56 -17.81
C GLY A 210 -14.03 -8.60 -16.66
N SER A 211 -13.20 -7.62 -16.99
CA SER A 211 -12.69 -6.66 -16.01
C SER A 211 -13.77 -5.78 -15.33
N ARG A 212 -14.99 -5.72 -15.89
CA ARG A 212 -16.10 -4.98 -15.28
C ARG A 212 -16.55 -5.58 -13.94
N GLU A 213 -16.22 -6.84 -13.66
CA GLU A 213 -16.50 -7.46 -12.36
C GLU A 213 -15.93 -6.65 -11.18
N TYR A 214 -14.84 -5.92 -11.42
CA TYR A 214 -14.19 -5.06 -10.41
C TYR A 214 -14.98 -3.78 -10.11
N LEU A 215 -15.91 -3.38 -10.96
CA LEU A 215 -16.87 -2.30 -10.71
C LEU A 215 -18.14 -2.81 -10.04
N LEU A 216 -18.49 -4.07 -10.24
CA LEU A 216 -19.75 -4.64 -9.76
C LEU A 216 -19.61 -5.40 -8.44
N SER A 217 -18.39 -5.79 -8.07
CA SER A 217 -18.10 -6.46 -6.80
C SER A 217 -17.31 -5.54 -5.89
N MET A 218 -17.92 -5.16 -4.77
CA MET A 218 -17.27 -4.29 -3.79
C MET A 218 -16.01 -4.94 -3.18
N ASP A 219 -15.98 -6.25 -2.98
CA ASP A 219 -14.80 -6.97 -2.48
C ASP A 219 -13.61 -6.82 -3.44
N ARG A 220 -13.85 -6.95 -4.75
CA ARG A 220 -12.82 -6.75 -5.77
C ARG A 220 -12.38 -5.30 -5.84
N TYR A 221 -13.31 -4.37 -5.67
CA TYR A 221 -13.03 -2.94 -5.64
C TYR A 221 -12.18 -2.56 -4.42
N VAL A 222 -12.51 -3.06 -3.25
CA VAL A 222 -11.72 -2.90 -2.02
C VAL A 222 -10.32 -3.50 -2.20
N GLY A 223 -10.21 -4.66 -2.86
CA GLY A 223 -8.93 -5.27 -3.21
C GLY A 223 -8.04 -4.34 -4.06
N PHE A 224 -8.60 -3.61 -5.02
CA PHE A 224 -7.90 -2.59 -5.79
C PHE A 224 -7.47 -1.40 -4.90
N ALA A 225 -8.36 -0.91 -4.05
CA ALA A 225 -8.08 0.22 -3.17
C ALA A 225 -6.93 -0.09 -2.21
N TYR A 226 -6.94 -1.26 -1.55
CA TYR A 226 -5.85 -1.68 -0.68
C TYR A 226 -4.55 -1.95 -1.44
N HIS A 227 -4.62 -2.52 -2.65
CA HIS A 227 -3.44 -2.69 -3.49
C HIS A 227 -2.73 -1.34 -3.74
N THR A 228 -3.49 -0.31 -4.07
CA THR A 228 -2.95 1.03 -4.31
C THR A 228 -2.39 1.64 -3.03
N LEU A 229 -3.14 1.55 -1.90
CA LEU A 229 -2.69 2.06 -0.62
C LEU A 229 -1.44 1.35 -0.08
N VAL A 230 -1.30 0.04 -0.30
CA VAL A 230 -0.09 -0.71 0.06
C VAL A 230 1.11 -0.18 -0.72
N GLY A 231 0.95 0.08 -2.03
CA GLY A 231 1.99 0.71 -2.83
C GLY A 231 2.39 2.10 -2.31
N ASP A 232 1.41 2.92 -1.91
CA ASP A 232 1.66 4.24 -1.32
C ASP A 232 2.35 4.15 0.03
N LEU A 233 1.92 3.21 0.88
CA LEU A 233 2.52 2.95 2.19
C LEU A 233 4.00 2.54 2.07
N LEU A 234 4.32 1.64 1.13
CA LEU A 234 5.70 1.22 0.87
C LEU A 234 6.57 2.38 0.36
N ARG A 235 6.01 3.26 -0.48
CA ARG A 235 6.70 4.48 -0.94
C ARG A 235 6.94 5.47 0.21
N ALA A 236 5.96 5.64 1.09
CA ALA A 236 6.08 6.49 2.26
C ALA A 236 7.13 5.93 3.25
N GLU A 237 7.14 4.61 3.44
CA GLU A 237 8.13 3.94 4.28
C GLU A 237 9.55 4.08 3.71
N ALA A 238 9.74 3.91 2.41
CA ALA A 238 11.04 4.09 1.76
C ALA A 238 11.59 5.51 2.00
N ARG A 239 10.73 6.53 1.86
CA ARG A 239 11.10 7.93 2.15
C ARG A 239 11.49 8.13 3.62
N ALA A 240 10.70 7.58 4.54
CA ALA A 240 10.97 7.67 5.97
C ALA A 240 12.29 6.95 6.36
N GLN A 241 12.62 5.83 5.72
CA GLN A 241 13.91 5.15 5.94
C GLN A 241 15.10 5.99 5.45
N GLN A 242 14.98 6.61 4.28
CA GLN A 242 16.01 7.50 3.75
C GLN A 242 16.28 8.69 4.70
N GLN A 243 15.23 9.33 5.20
CA GLN A 243 15.32 10.45 6.14
C GLN A 243 16.01 10.03 7.45
N ARG A 244 15.65 8.87 8.01
CA ARG A 244 16.32 8.33 9.21
C ARG A 244 17.79 8.02 8.96
N GLY A 245 18.13 7.50 7.79
CA GLY A 245 19.51 7.23 7.40
C GLY A 245 20.36 8.49 7.33
N VAL A 246 19.84 9.57 6.76
CA VAL A 246 20.51 10.88 6.71
C VAL A 246 20.69 11.45 8.11
N ALA A 247 19.64 11.49 8.92
CA ALA A 247 19.72 12.02 10.29
C ALA A 247 20.75 11.27 11.16
N THR A 248 20.85 9.95 11.00
CA THR A 248 21.82 9.12 11.71
C THR A 248 23.27 9.40 11.23
N ALA A 249 23.46 9.65 9.94
CA ALA A 249 24.76 9.98 9.36
C ALA A 249 25.23 11.35 9.86
N ASP A 250 24.34 12.36 9.87
CA ASP A 250 24.62 13.70 10.37
C ASP A 250 24.95 13.71 11.87
N ALA A 251 24.20 12.94 12.68
CA ALA A 251 24.47 12.80 14.10
C ALA A 251 25.84 12.16 14.37
N ARG A 252 26.25 11.17 13.57
CA ARG A 252 27.58 10.55 13.67
C ARG A 252 28.69 11.50 13.24
N ALA A 253 28.48 12.28 12.17
CA ALA A 253 29.44 13.28 11.71
C ALA A 253 29.67 14.39 12.76
N LYS A 254 28.59 14.78 13.46
CA LYS A 254 28.66 15.81 14.53
C LYS A 254 29.26 15.29 15.85
N ALA A 255 29.24 13.98 16.08
CA ALA A 255 29.79 13.32 17.26
C ALA A 255 31.26 12.85 17.07
N ALA A 256 31.79 12.96 15.86
CA ALA A 256 33.21 12.68 15.59
C ALA A 256 34.08 13.86 16.09
N PRO A 257 35.11 13.62 16.92
CA PRO A 257 35.95 14.66 17.53
C PRO A 257 36.83 15.40 16.49
#